data_b361a134eb686db205486d3c789c8252
#
_entry.id   b361a134eb686db205486d3c789c8252
#
_cell.length_a   1.000
_cell.length_b   1.000
_cell.length_c   1.000
_cell.angle_alpha   90.00
_cell.angle_beta   90.00
_cell.angle_gamma   90.00
#
_symmetry.space_group_name_H-M   'P 1'
#
loop_
_entity.id
_entity.type
_entity.pdbx_description
1 polymer ?
#
loop_
_entity_poly.entity_id
_entity_poly.type
_entity_poly.pdbx_seq_one_letter_code
_entity_poly.pdbx_strand_id
1 'polypeptide(L)'
;MLRRIEELLDAPVEGGSAPSLAHMEETLTDGYAEALALEAERARIERRIGEVAVTAENRAGSGLAEELSTLAERMHRAERELRTLRCLLRRLHDRTRSARRQTIPDLTA
;
A
#
# COMPACT_ATOMS: atom_id res chain seq x y z
N MET A 1 8.53 2.13 0.77
CA MET A 1 7.83 0.86 1.09
C MET A 1 7.78 -0.10 -0.09
N LEU A 2 7.35 0.33 -1.25
CA LEU A 2 7.25 -0.56 -2.43
C LEU A 2 8.58 -1.21 -2.79
N ARG A 3 9.64 -0.44 -2.84
CA ARG A 3 10.99 -0.95 -3.14
C ARG A 3 11.43 -2.01 -2.12
N ARG A 4 11.14 -1.78 -0.86
CA ARG A 4 11.50 -2.71 0.22
C ARG A 4 10.82 -4.07 0.04
N ILE A 5 9.54 -4.06 -0.36
CA ILE A 5 8.80 -5.29 -0.65
C ILE A 5 9.35 -5.96 -1.92
N GLU A 6 9.58 -5.19 -2.98
CA GLU A 6 10.13 -5.70 -4.23
C GLU A 6 11.47 -6.38 -4.02
N GLU A 7 12.35 -5.80 -3.22
CA GLU A 7 13.64 -6.39 -2.89
C GLU A 7 13.50 -7.74 -2.19
N LEU A 8 12.53 -7.88 -1.29
CA LEU A 8 12.25 -9.14 -0.63
C LEU A 8 11.69 -10.19 -1.60
N LEU A 9 10.83 -9.77 -2.52
CA LEU A 9 10.25 -10.67 -3.53
C LEU A 9 11.28 -11.15 -4.56
N ASP A 10 12.27 -10.31 -4.86
CA ASP A 10 13.34 -10.64 -5.80
C ASP A 10 14.48 -11.43 -5.16
N ALA A 11 14.52 -11.49 -3.83
CA ALA A 11 15.57 -12.22 -3.11
C ALA A 11 15.41 -13.73 -3.28
N PRO A 12 16.51 -14.51 -3.14
CA PRO A 12 16.44 -15.97 -3.20
C PRO A 12 15.48 -16.55 -2.17
N VAL A 13 14.80 -17.63 -2.55
CA VAL A 13 13.87 -18.35 -1.65
C VAL A 13 14.64 -19.21 -0.65
N GLU A 14 15.80 -19.71 -1.04
CA GLU A 14 16.62 -20.61 -0.24
C GLU A 14 18.08 -20.13 -0.18
N GLY A 15 18.82 -20.62 0.81
CA GLY A 15 20.23 -20.33 1.00
C GLY A 15 20.49 -19.19 1.98
N GLY A 16 21.78 -18.89 2.16
CA GLY A 16 22.21 -17.89 3.13
C GLY A 16 21.82 -16.46 2.82
N SER A 17 21.44 -16.17 1.56
CA SER A 17 20.99 -14.84 1.14
C SER A 17 19.47 -14.67 1.20
N ALA A 18 18.73 -15.73 1.53
CA ALA A 18 17.29 -15.65 1.66
C ALA A 18 16.90 -14.80 2.87
N PRO A 19 15.88 -13.91 2.73
CA PRO A 19 15.42 -13.13 3.87
C PRO A 19 14.84 -14.02 4.95
N SER A 20 15.03 -13.64 6.21
CA SER A 20 14.44 -14.37 7.33
C SER A 20 12.92 -14.20 7.34
N LEU A 21 12.22 -15.19 7.90
CA LEU A 21 10.79 -15.13 8.10
C LEU A 21 10.40 -13.90 8.95
N ALA A 22 11.15 -13.64 10.01
CA ALA A 22 10.92 -12.49 10.89
C ALA A 22 11.01 -11.17 10.12
N HIS A 23 11.99 -11.03 9.23
CA HIS A 23 12.15 -9.82 8.42
C HIS A 23 11.00 -9.64 7.43
N MET A 24 10.56 -10.72 6.79
CA MET A 24 9.41 -10.68 5.90
C MET A 24 8.13 -10.30 6.64
N GLU A 25 7.91 -10.86 7.81
CA GLU A 25 6.73 -10.54 8.64
C GLU A 25 6.73 -9.10 9.12
N GLU A 26 7.90 -8.58 9.51
CA GLU A 26 8.06 -7.18 9.89
C GLU A 26 7.72 -6.25 8.71
N THR A 27 8.20 -6.58 7.53
CA THR A 27 7.90 -5.80 6.33
C THR A 27 6.43 -5.84 5.98
N LEU A 28 5.77 -6.98 6.15
CA LEU A 28 4.31 -7.08 5.97
C LEU A 28 3.56 -6.17 6.93
N THR A 29 3.94 -6.18 8.20
CA THR A 29 3.32 -5.32 9.22
C THR A 29 3.44 -3.86 8.85
N ASP A 30 4.64 -3.42 8.47
CA ASP A 30 4.89 -2.05 8.04
C ASP A 30 4.13 -1.71 6.76
N GLY A 31 4.05 -2.65 5.83
CA GLY A 31 3.32 -2.49 4.58
C GLY A 31 1.81 -2.34 4.79
N TYR A 32 1.22 -3.12 5.68
CA TYR A 32 -0.20 -2.99 6.03
C TYR A 32 -0.48 -1.65 6.70
N ALA A 33 0.41 -1.18 7.57
CA ALA A 33 0.29 0.14 8.18
C ALA A 33 0.33 1.25 7.13
N GLU A 34 1.21 1.13 6.13
CA GLU A 34 1.29 2.07 5.00
C GLU A 34 0.01 2.05 4.17
N ALA A 35 -0.56 0.87 3.91
CA ALA A 35 -1.82 0.75 3.19
C ALA A 35 -2.96 1.46 3.93
N LEU A 36 -3.03 1.32 5.25
CA LEU A 36 -4.01 2.03 6.06
C LEU A 36 -3.81 3.54 6.00
N ALA A 37 -2.57 4.00 6.01
CA ALA A 37 -2.25 5.43 5.88
C ALA A 37 -2.70 5.99 4.53
N LEU A 38 -2.49 5.24 3.44
CA LEU A 38 -2.93 5.62 2.10
C LEU A 38 -4.46 5.64 1.99
N GLU A 39 -5.15 4.69 2.60
CA GLU A 39 -6.61 4.68 2.66
C GLU A 39 -7.16 5.89 3.41
N ALA A 40 -6.52 6.26 4.53
CA ALA A 40 -6.88 7.44 5.29
C ALA A 40 -6.64 8.73 4.49
N GLU A 41 -5.52 8.79 3.77
CA GLU A 41 -5.21 9.92 2.88
C GLU A 41 -6.26 10.04 1.78
N ARG A 42 -6.64 8.93 1.15
CA ARG A 42 -7.68 8.92 0.12
C ARG A 42 -9.00 9.45 0.68
N ALA A 43 -9.39 9.01 1.87
CA ALA A 43 -10.61 9.47 2.52
C ALA A 43 -10.58 10.98 2.80
N ARG A 44 -9.44 11.52 3.22
CA ARG A 44 -9.26 12.96 3.43
C ARG A 44 -9.42 13.74 2.13
N ILE A 45 -8.84 13.24 1.05
CA ILE A 45 -8.95 13.87 -0.28
C ILE A 45 -10.41 13.86 -0.74
N GLU A 46 -11.12 12.74 -0.60
CA GLU A 46 -12.54 12.62 -0.95
C GLU A 46 -13.39 13.65 -0.21
N ARG A 47 -13.16 13.81 1.09
CA ARG A 47 -13.88 14.81 1.88
C ARG A 47 -13.59 16.22 1.39
N ARG A 48 -12.34 16.51 1.07
CA ARG A 48 -11.95 17.83 0.56
C ARG A 48 -12.57 18.11 -0.81
N ILE A 49 -12.63 17.12 -1.68
CA ILE A 49 -13.31 17.25 -2.98
C ILE A 49 -14.79 17.61 -2.76
N GLY A 50 -15.45 16.92 -1.83
CA GLY A 50 -16.84 17.22 -1.48
C GLY A 50 -17.04 18.64 -0.96
N GLU A 51 -16.15 19.12 -0.08
CA GLU A 51 -16.18 20.49 0.44
C GLU A 51 -15.99 21.53 -0.65
N VAL A 52 -15.04 21.30 -1.55
CA VAL A 52 -14.75 22.21 -2.66
C VAL A 52 -15.92 22.23 -3.64
N ALA A 53 -16.53 21.07 -3.94
CA ALA A 53 -17.68 20.99 -4.81
C ALA A 53 -18.87 21.78 -4.27
N VAL A 54 -19.16 21.70 -2.96
CA VAL A 54 -20.20 22.49 -2.31
C VAL A 54 -19.90 23.98 -2.39
N THR A 55 -18.64 24.37 -2.15
CA THR A 55 -18.21 25.76 -2.26
C THR A 55 -18.36 26.27 -3.69
N ALA A 56 -18.07 25.43 -4.69
CA ALA A 56 -18.22 25.80 -6.10
C ALA A 56 -19.66 26.10 -6.50
N GLU A 57 -20.65 25.43 -5.89
CA GLU A 57 -22.08 25.72 -6.10
C GLU A 57 -22.46 27.11 -5.59
N ASN A 58 -21.79 27.60 -4.55
CA ASN A 58 -22.08 28.87 -3.87
C ASN A 58 -21.18 30.03 -4.31
N ARG A 59 -20.11 29.75 -5.04
CA ARG A 59 -19.15 30.78 -5.48
C ARG A 59 -18.73 30.50 -6.93
N ALA A 60 -18.88 31.50 -7.78
CA ALA A 60 -18.23 31.53 -9.07
C ALA A 60 -16.78 32.00 -8.84
N GLY A 61 -15.81 31.09 -8.84
CA GLY A 61 -14.41 31.45 -8.59
C GLY A 61 -13.47 30.61 -9.44
N SER A 62 -12.47 31.25 -10.04
CA SER A 62 -11.50 30.63 -10.93
C SER A 62 -10.53 29.65 -10.23
N GLY A 63 -10.31 29.78 -8.92
CA GLY A 63 -9.41 28.92 -8.18
C GLY A 63 -9.97 27.52 -7.86
N LEU A 64 -11.28 27.36 -7.92
CA LEU A 64 -11.93 26.10 -7.54
C LEU A 64 -11.68 24.98 -8.53
N ALA A 65 -11.67 25.29 -9.84
CA ALA A 65 -11.38 24.29 -10.87
C ALA A 65 -9.95 23.75 -10.75
N GLU A 66 -8.99 24.62 -10.47
CA GLU A 66 -7.59 24.23 -10.27
C GLU A 66 -7.44 23.39 -9.01
N GLU A 67 -8.11 23.77 -7.93
CA GLU A 67 -8.08 23.01 -6.68
C GLU A 67 -8.66 21.61 -6.88
N LEU A 68 -9.81 21.49 -7.58
CA LEU A 68 -10.40 20.19 -7.90
C LEU A 68 -9.47 19.33 -8.77
N SER A 69 -8.80 19.93 -9.74
CA SER A 69 -7.85 19.22 -10.60
C SER A 69 -6.67 18.69 -9.78
N THR A 70 -6.13 19.49 -8.89
CA THR A 70 -5.03 19.07 -8.00
C THR A 70 -5.46 17.94 -7.08
N LEU A 71 -6.65 18.03 -6.50
CA LEU A 71 -7.20 16.99 -5.63
C LEU A 71 -7.44 15.68 -6.41
N ALA A 72 -7.94 15.78 -7.64
CA ALA A 72 -8.14 14.62 -8.50
C ALA A 72 -6.82 13.92 -8.82
N GLU A 73 -5.75 14.67 -9.10
CA GLU A 73 -4.42 14.10 -9.33
C GLU A 73 -3.89 13.40 -8.08
N ARG A 74 -4.07 14.01 -6.91
CA ARG A 74 -3.66 13.41 -5.64
C ARG A 74 -4.45 12.12 -5.37
N MET A 75 -5.74 12.12 -5.67
CA MET A 75 -6.60 10.94 -5.53
C MET A 75 -6.10 9.80 -6.40
N HIS A 76 -5.84 10.06 -7.68
CA HIS A 76 -5.34 9.05 -8.61
C HIS A 76 -3.98 8.50 -8.19
N ARG A 77 -3.10 9.36 -7.69
CA ARG A 77 -1.79 8.92 -7.19
C ARG A 77 -1.94 7.99 -5.99
N ALA A 78 -2.76 8.38 -5.02
CA ALA A 78 -3.02 7.57 -3.83
C ALA A 78 -3.65 6.21 -4.20
N GLU A 79 -4.60 6.20 -5.12
CA GLU A 79 -5.25 4.96 -5.59
C GLU A 79 -4.27 4.02 -6.29
N ARG A 80 -3.40 4.55 -7.17
CA ARG A 80 -2.39 3.76 -7.86
C ARG A 80 -1.39 3.17 -6.89
N GLU A 81 -0.90 3.98 -5.97
CA GLU A 81 0.06 3.55 -4.96
C GLU A 81 -0.53 2.47 -4.06
N LEU A 82 -1.77 2.67 -3.63
CA LEU A 82 -2.49 1.70 -2.80
C LEU A 82 -2.71 0.37 -3.55
N ARG A 83 -3.09 0.43 -4.82
CA ARG A 83 -3.30 -0.75 -5.65
C ARG A 83 -2.00 -1.55 -5.81
N THR A 84 -0.91 -0.87 -6.12
CA THR A 84 0.41 -1.49 -6.27
C THR A 84 0.86 -2.10 -4.95
N LEU A 85 0.71 -1.36 -3.86
CA LEU A 85 1.10 -1.83 -2.52
C LEU A 85 0.31 -3.08 -2.13
N ARG A 86 -1.00 -3.09 -2.32
CA ARG A 86 -1.85 -4.25 -2.01
C ARG A 86 -1.45 -5.48 -2.82
N CYS A 87 -1.12 -5.30 -4.09
CA CYS A 87 -0.65 -6.38 -4.94
C CYS A 87 0.65 -6.98 -4.41
N LEU A 88 1.62 -6.14 -4.08
CA LEU A 88 2.91 -6.57 -3.55
C LEU A 88 2.78 -7.21 -2.17
N LEU A 89 1.91 -6.66 -1.31
CA LEU A 89 1.64 -7.23 0.01
C LEU A 89 1.05 -8.63 -0.10
N ARG A 90 0.15 -8.86 -1.05
CA ARG A 90 -0.42 -10.18 -1.28
C ARG A 90 0.65 -11.18 -1.67
N ARG A 91 1.53 -10.79 -2.61
CA ARG A 91 2.65 -11.64 -3.03
C ARG A 91 3.61 -11.94 -1.89
N LEU A 92 3.94 -10.93 -1.09
CA LEU A 92 4.81 -11.11 0.07
C LEU A 92 4.15 -11.99 1.15
N HIS A 93 2.87 -11.80 1.37
CA HIS A 93 2.09 -12.63 2.29
C HIS A 93 2.13 -14.11 1.87
N ASP A 94 1.93 -14.40 0.58
CA ASP A 94 1.97 -15.76 0.05
C ASP A 94 3.36 -16.38 0.23
N ARG A 95 4.41 -15.61 -0.04
CA ARG A 95 5.78 -16.05 0.15
C ARG A 95 6.11 -16.32 1.61
N THR A 96 5.61 -15.47 2.51
CA THR A 96 5.77 -15.63 3.95
C THR A 96 5.07 -16.90 4.44
N ARG A 97 3.87 -17.17 3.93
CA ARG A 97 3.15 -18.42 4.24
C ARG A 97 3.93 -19.64 3.80
N SER A 98 4.49 -19.61 2.60
CA SER A 98 5.32 -20.71 2.09
C SER A 98 6.56 -20.92 2.96
N ALA A 99 7.25 -19.86 3.35
CA ALA A 99 8.41 -19.92 4.22
C ALA A 99 8.06 -20.46 5.60
N ARG A 100 6.91 -20.09 6.13
CA ARG A 100 6.43 -20.56 7.42
C ARG A 100 6.16 -22.07 7.39
N ARG A 101 5.58 -22.60 6.32
CA ARG A 101 5.34 -24.04 6.15
C ARG A 101 6.64 -24.82 6.11
N GLN A 102 7.69 -24.25 5.51
CA GLN A 102 9.00 -24.88 5.42
C GLN A 102 9.75 -24.89 6.74
N THR A 103 9.50 -23.92 7.61
CA THR A 103 10.16 -23.79 8.92
C THR A 103 9.48 -24.60 10.02
N ILE A 104 8.20 -24.93 9.89
CA ILE A 104 7.48 -25.74 10.87
C ILE A 104 7.84 -27.21 10.64
N PRO A 105 8.40 -27.91 11.64
CA PRO A 105 8.68 -29.34 11.52
C PRO A 105 7.41 -30.12 11.22
N ASP A 106 7.52 -31.13 10.36
CA ASP A 106 6.39 -32.01 10.10
C ASP A 106 6.18 -32.92 11.32
N LEU A 107 5.17 -32.59 12.11
CA LEU A 107 4.82 -33.34 13.33
C LEU A 107 4.04 -34.61 13.06
N THR A 108 3.70 -34.86 11.81
CA THR A 108 2.93 -36.05 11.41
C THR A 108 3.82 -37.15 10.84
N ALA A 109 5.09 -36.95 10.77
CA ALA A 109 6.06 -37.92 10.27
C ALA A 109 6.23 -39.10 11.23
#